data_5d3b31a9dcf5bb60ec2275523b43a3f3
#
_entry.id   5d3b31a9dcf5bb60ec2275523b43a3f3
#
_cell.length_a   1.000
_cell.length_b   1.000
_cell.length_c   1.000
_cell.angle_alpha   90.00
_cell.angle_beta   90.00
_cell.angle_gamma   90.00
#
_symmetry.space_group_name_H-M   'P 1'
#
loop_
_entity.id
_entity.type
_entity.pdbx_description
1 polymer ?
#
loop_
_entity_poly.entity_id
_entity_poly.type
_entity_poly.pdbx_seq_one_letter_code
_entity_poly.pdbx_strand_id
1 'polypeptide(L)'
;MLIFDIETDGLLDTVTKVHCGCVFDTTTEQYTLYRPHEIEQMVERLSNADSICGHNVIMFDIPVLEKLYNVVFDQEKVIDTLVLARLVYSNISDIDAVLVRQNKLSSKLWGSYSLKAYGQRLGVLKGTYAEDTEDCWACFNEDMLAYNKQDVVVTKKLYDNLLSKGFTEDASLLEHKAQWLMFKMEQNGFPFNLEKAYELKAVLETERQKVEDELKAHAPLIPDKVFVPKKDNKKLGYTAGVPIQRYKEFNPTSRAQMKYIFEEHYKYQFQECMYDTRTGQLKLDEEALKHIESDEQATSEVRHIASLYKEAFLLSKRLGQLSEGKQAWLKLVGADGKIHGRCNPNGTVSGRASHSNPNVAQVPSANSPYGKECRELFGVPKGWYQAGIDCSGLELRCLAHYLYPYDHGEYAHEILNGDIHTKNQKNAGLETRSQAKTFIYGFLYGGGDAKIGEIVNGTKEDGKRLKEKFLKNTPALKTLQKQIKDKLSHFNTATRKVEMKRNYLYGLDGRKLYVRSMHSALNLLLQSAGALICKQWIVRTEQRLLEHGLKHGWDGDFVLMAWIHDEQQIACRTKEIAEIVVLEAQQAVRDVGEHYGFRMQLDTEGKIGENWYGTH
;
A
#
# COMPACT_ATOMS: atom_id res chain seq x y z
N MET A 1 3.86 33.71 5.09
CA MET A 1 4.20 32.27 5.20
C MET A 1 5.72 32.11 5.26
N LEU A 2 6.21 31.21 6.10
CA LEU A 2 7.65 30.91 6.23
C LEU A 2 7.93 29.52 5.66
N ILE A 3 8.89 29.40 4.72
CA ILE A 3 9.34 28.11 4.18
C ILE A 3 10.67 27.79 4.87
N PHE A 4 10.80 26.59 5.46
CA PHE A 4 11.95 26.25 6.28
C PHE A 4 12.41 24.81 6.08
N ASP A 5 13.64 24.56 6.54
CA ASP A 5 14.28 23.24 6.64
C ASP A 5 15.31 23.27 7.75
N ILE A 6 15.61 22.12 8.39
CA ILE A 6 16.60 21.97 9.45
C ILE A 6 17.55 20.81 9.18
N GLU A 7 18.78 20.92 9.73
CA GLU A 7 19.75 19.83 9.74
C GLU A 7 20.03 19.40 11.18
N THR A 8 20.14 18.09 11.41
CA THR A 8 20.20 17.48 12.74
C THR A 8 21.32 16.45 12.85
N ASP A 9 21.66 16.06 14.09
CA ASP A 9 22.67 15.02 14.36
C ASP A 9 22.13 13.58 14.28
N GLY A 10 20.86 13.38 14.01
CA GLY A 10 20.27 12.06 13.94
C GLY A 10 18.83 12.06 13.44
N LEU A 11 18.24 10.87 13.32
CA LEU A 11 16.82 10.69 13.03
C LEU A 11 15.98 10.98 14.29
N LEU A 12 14.66 11.12 14.14
CA LEU A 12 13.73 11.52 15.21
C LEU A 12 13.94 10.76 16.54
N ASP A 13 14.19 9.43 16.48
CA ASP A 13 14.41 8.62 17.68
C ASP A 13 15.72 8.94 18.40
N THR A 14 16.77 9.28 17.64
CA THR A 14 18.14 9.44 18.14
C THR A 14 18.63 10.88 18.16
N VAL A 15 17.86 11.81 17.59
CA VAL A 15 18.23 13.22 17.52
C VAL A 15 18.42 13.83 18.91
N THR A 16 19.52 14.57 19.07
CA THR A 16 19.85 15.29 20.33
C THR A 16 19.99 16.79 20.14
N LYS A 17 20.23 17.25 18.90
CA LYS A 17 20.39 18.69 18.58
C LYS A 17 20.07 19.01 17.14
N VAL A 18 19.66 20.24 16.89
CA VAL A 18 19.57 20.85 15.56
C VAL A 18 20.89 21.59 15.30
N HIS A 19 21.53 21.27 14.18
CA HIS A 19 22.77 21.90 13.77
C HIS A 19 22.58 23.27 13.15
N CYS A 20 21.60 23.41 12.28
CA CYS A 20 21.30 24.67 11.62
C CYS A 20 19.89 24.63 11.03
N GLY A 21 19.42 25.79 10.63
CA GLY A 21 18.17 25.94 9.90
C GLY A 21 18.19 27.14 8.95
N CYS A 22 17.32 27.08 7.96
CA CYS A 22 17.11 28.17 7.03
C CYS A 22 15.61 28.44 6.92
N VAL A 23 15.26 29.71 6.92
CA VAL A 23 13.88 30.18 6.73
C VAL A 23 13.83 31.16 5.55
N PHE A 24 12.95 30.93 4.60
CA PHE A 24 12.57 31.86 3.56
C PHE A 24 11.22 32.49 3.89
N ASP A 25 11.18 33.81 3.94
CA ASP A 25 9.94 34.57 4.16
C ASP A 25 9.34 34.99 2.82
N THR A 26 8.13 34.49 2.54
CA THR A 26 7.45 34.78 1.27
C THR A 26 6.96 36.21 1.15
N THR A 27 6.90 36.97 2.24
CA THR A 27 6.49 38.37 2.25
C THR A 27 7.65 39.32 1.90
N THR A 28 8.82 39.03 2.49
CA THR A 28 10.04 39.85 2.29
C THR A 28 10.92 39.33 1.17
N GLU A 29 10.67 38.10 0.70
CA GLU A 29 11.49 37.35 -0.26
C GLU A 29 12.95 37.17 0.18
N GLN A 30 13.20 37.09 1.50
CA GLN A 30 14.54 36.98 2.07
C GLN A 30 14.76 35.63 2.77
N TYR A 31 16.01 35.14 2.69
CA TYR A 31 16.48 33.97 3.42
C TYR A 31 17.14 34.43 4.71
N THR A 32 16.81 33.80 5.83
CA THR A 32 17.49 33.94 7.12
C THR A 32 18.13 32.60 7.47
N LEU A 33 19.42 32.61 7.75
CA LEU A 33 20.21 31.45 8.14
C LEU A 33 20.41 31.45 9.65
N TYR A 34 20.17 30.29 10.26
CA TYR A 34 20.28 30.09 11.71
C TYR A 34 21.38 29.06 12.01
N ARG A 35 22.40 29.49 12.80
CA ARG A 35 23.46 28.65 13.32
C ARG A 35 23.02 27.97 14.62
N PRO A 36 23.78 27.01 15.18
CA PRO A 36 23.34 26.24 16.35
C PRO A 36 22.86 27.08 17.54
N HIS A 37 23.46 28.24 17.77
CA HIS A 37 23.11 29.15 18.88
C HIS A 37 21.91 30.08 18.57
N GLU A 38 21.36 30.02 17.35
CA GLU A 38 20.26 30.87 16.89
C GLU A 38 18.97 30.07 16.68
N ILE A 39 19.00 28.73 16.90
CA ILE A 39 17.85 27.86 16.60
C ILE A 39 16.62 28.20 17.45
N GLU A 40 16.78 28.58 18.71
CA GLU A 40 15.64 29.00 19.55
C GLU A 40 14.93 30.22 18.96
N GLN A 41 15.67 31.18 18.39
CA GLN A 41 15.06 32.33 17.69
C GLN A 41 14.30 31.91 16.44
N MET A 42 14.82 30.90 15.70
CA MET A 42 14.11 30.32 14.57
C MET A 42 12.80 29.64 15.01
N VAL A 43 12.84 28.85 16.07
CA VAL A 43 11.66 28.15 16.62
C VAL A 43 10.60 29.16 17.05
N GLU A 44 10.98 30.22 17.77
CA GLU A 44 10.08 31.30 18.16
C GLU A 44 9.44 31.96 16.93
N ARG A 45 10.23 32.26 15.89
CA ARG A 45 9.74 32.85 14.65
C ARG A 45 8.75 31.93 13.93
N LEU A 46 9.04 30.63 13.84
CA LEU A 46 8.16 29.65 13.22
C LEU A 46 6.85 29.49 14.00
N SER A 47 6.90 29.45 15.34
CA SER A 47 5.72 29.32 16.19
C SER A 47 4.75 30.51 16.07
N ASN A 48 5.29 31.72 15.84
CA ASN A 48 4.51 32.94 15.69
C ASN A 48 4.04 33.21 14.25
N ALA A 49 4.37 32.35 13.29
CA ALA A 49 3.99 32.53 11.92
C ALA A 49 2.51 32.20 11.66
N ASP A 50 1.87 32.89 10.69
CA ASP A 50 0.52 32.57 10.24
C ASP A 50 0.45 31.21 9.56
N SER A 51 1.52 30.82 8.84
CA SER A 51 1.69 29.49 8.25
C SER A 51 3.16 29.18 8.01
N ILE A 52 3.50 27.90 8.12
CA ILE A 52 4.85 27.37 7.89
C ILE A 52 4.81 26.27 6.85
N CYS A 53 5.85 26.16 6.04
CA CYS A 53 5.93 25.21 4.94
C CYS A 53 7.31 24.57 4.90
N GLY A 54 7.37 23.26 4.60
CA GLY A 54 8.61 22.55 4.37
C GLY A 54 8.39 21.25 3.61
N HIS A 55 9.42 20.42 3.48
CA HIS A 55 9.33 19.16 2.77
C HIS A 55 9.48 17.96 3.71
N ASN A 56 8.43 17.18 3.91
CA ASN A 56 8.36 16.08 4.88
C ASN A 56 8.39 16.56 6.35
N VAL A 57 7.99 17.78 6.59
CA VAL A 57 8.08 18.41 7.92
C VAL A 57 7.16 17.78 8.97
N ILE A 58 6.05 17.22 8.55
CA ILE A 58 5.10 16.52 9.45
C ILE A 58 5.74 15.26 10.05
N MET A 59 6.58 14.56 9.29
CA MET A 59 7.19 13.32 9.74
C MET A 59 8.54 13.52 10.42
N PHE A 60 9.18 14.70 10.30
CA PHE A 60 10.53 14.89 10.80
C PHE A 60 10.75 16.26 11.47
N ASP A 61 10.78 17.35 10.72
CA ASP A 61 11.26 18.66 11.23
C ASP A 61 10.41 19.17 12.39
N ILE A 62 9.08 19.17 12.26
CA ILE A 62 8.19 19.62 13.33
C ILE A 62 8.32 18.74 14.57
N PRO A 63 8.22 17.41 14.50
CA PRO A 63 8.42 16.54 15.66
C PRO A 63 9.80 16.69 16.33
N VAL A 64 10.86 16.95 15.55
CA VAL A 64 12.19 17.22 16.11
C VAL A 64 12.21 18.52 16.91
N LEU A 65 11.64 19.60 16.35
CA LEU A 65 11.57 20.89 17.04
C LEU A 65 10.68 20.79 18.29
N GLU A 66 9.55 20.12 18.24
CA GLU A 66 8.69 19.88 19.40
C GLU A 66 9.41 19.08 20.50
N LYS A 67 10.14 18.01 20.11
CA LYS A 67 10.91 17.16 21.03
C LYS A 67 12.04 17.93 21.74
N LEU A 68 12.80 18.75 21.01
CA LEU A 68 14.03 19.36 21.54
C LEU A 68 13.80 20.73 22.21
N TYR A 69 12.76 21.47 21.80
CA TYR A 69 12.53 22.85 22.26
C TYR A 69 11.23 23.01 23.08
N ASN A 70 10.53 21.90 23.37
CA ASN A 70 9.29 21.89 24.16
C ASN A 70 8.24 22.90 23.65
N VAL A 71 8.08 22.96 22.34
CA VAL A 71 7.10 23.77 21.62
C VAL A 71 6.03 22.86 21.01
N VAL A 72 4.83 23.39 20.76
CA VAL A 72 3.77 22.69 20.02
C VAL A 72 3.35 23.56 18.85
N PHE A 73 3.44 23.03 17.65
CA PHE A 73 3.00 23.72 16.44
C PHE A 73 1.53 23.45 16.14
N ASP A 74 0.84 24.49 15.73
CA ASP A 74 -0.54 24.37 15.25
C ASP A 74 -0.55 23.61 13.90
N GLN A 75 -1.10 22.40 13.91
CA GLN A 75 -1.13 21.51 12.74
C GLN A 75 -1.87 22.14 11.54
N GLU A 76 -2.85 23.02 11.78
CA GLU A 76 -3.61 23.68 10.71
C GLU A 76 -2.78 24.74 9.97
N LYS A 77 -1.68 25.22 10.56
CA LYS A 77 -0.76 26.18 9.95
C LYS A 77 0.39 25.51 9.19
N VAL A 78 0.52 24.18 9.25
CA VAL A 78 1.63 23.43 8.64
C VAL A 78 1.27 22.99 7.22
N ILE A 79 2.10 23.33 6.26
CA ILE A 79 2.02 22.89 4.87
C ILE A 79 3.23 21.99 4.58
N ASP A 80 2.96 20.75 4.16
CA ASP A 80 4.01 19.80 3.78
C ASP A 80 4.04 19.60 2.26
N THR A 81 5.12 20.02 1.62
CA THR A 81 5.26 19.89 0.16
C THR A 81 5.38 18.44 -0.32
N LEU A 82 5.78 17.49 0.53
CA LEU A 82 5.74 16.06 0.19
C LEU A 82 4.30 15.57 0.10
N VAL A 83 3.45 15.98 1.04
CA VAL A 83 2.00 15.66 1.04
C VAL A 83 1.34 16.23 -0.22
N LEU A 84 1.57 17.53 -0.49
CA LEU A 84 1.04 18.17 -1.69
C LEU A 84 1.58 17.54 -2.98
N ALA A 85 2.85 17.18 -3.02
CA ALA A 85 3.45 16.55 -4.20
C ALA A 85 2.82 15.19 -4.51
N ARG A 86 2.51 14.39 -3.51
CA ARG A 86 1.78 13.12 -3.68
C ARG A 86 0.34 13.34 -4.15
N LEU A 87 -0.31 14.40 -3.68
CA LEU A 87 -1.65 14.78 -4.13
C LEU A 87 -1.66 15.22 -5.60
N VAL A 88 -0.77 16.12 -5.98
CA VAL A 88 -0.72 16.73 -7.32
C VAL A 88 -0.16 15.78 -8.38
N TYR A 89 0.86 15.00 -8.01
CA TYR A 89 1.60 14.11 -8.91
C TYR A 89 1.43 12.64 -8.54
N SER A 90 0.19 12.19 -8.29
CA SER A 90 -0.09 10.78 -7.99
C SER A 90 0.38 9.81 -9.08
N ASN A 91 0.60 10.30 -10.31
CA ASN A 91 1.15 9.57 -11.46
C ASN A 91 2.63 9.86 -11.73
N ILE A 92 3.41 10.25 -10.73
CA ILE A 92 4.81 10.69 -10.88
C ILE A 92 5.67 9.69 -11.66
N SER A 93 5.47 8.38 -11.45
CA SER A 93 6.22 7.34 -12.17
C SER A 93 6.00 7.35 -13.69
N ASP A 94 4.81 7.73 -14.13
CA ASP A 94 4.50 7.83 -15.57
C ASP A 94 5.19 9.06 -16.18
N ILE A 95 5.25 10.17 -15.44
CA ILE A 95 5.97 11.39 -15.80
C ILE A 95 7.47 11.11 -15.87
N ASP A 96 8.00 10.47 -14.85
CA ASP A 96 9.43 10.15 -14.73
C ASP A 96 9.93 9.21 -15.81
N ALA A 97 9.10 8.27 -16.26
CA ALA A 97 9.45 7.38 -17.36
C ALA A 97 9.85 8.15 -18.65
N VAL A 98 9.26 9.33 -18.87
CA VAL A 98 9.63 10.23 -19.97
C VAL A 98 10.93 10.96 -19.64
N LEU A 99 11.07 11.50 -18.43
CA LEU A 99 12.26 12.27 -18.02
C LEU A 99 13.52 11.40 -17.98
N VAL A 100 13.42 10.15 -17.52
CA VAL A 100 14.53 9.18 -17.51
C VAL A 100 14.98 8.86 -18.96
N ARG A 101 14.03 8.63 -19.88
CA ARG A 101 14.36 8.41 -21.31
C ARG A 101 15.03 9.62 -21.96
N GLN A 102 14.74 10.83 -21.48
CA GLN A 102 15.35 12.09 -21.92
C GLN A 102 16.65 12.44 -21.19
N ASN A 103 17.15 11.57 -20.28
CA ASN A 103 18.30 11.83 -19.39
C ASN A 103 18.16 13.10 -18.52
N LYS A 104 16.91 13.52 -18.22
CA LYS A 104 16.61 14.66 -17.35
C LYS A 104 16.42 14.25 -15.88
N LEU A 105 16.24 12.97 -15.63
CA LEU A 105 16.10 12.38 -14.30
C LEU A 105 16.92 11.09 -14.23
N SER A 106 17.67 10.92 -13.14
CA SER A 106 18.36 9.66 -12.86
C SER A 106 17.36 8.52 -12.65
N SER A 107 17.62 7.35 -13.24
CA SER A 107 16.78 6.16 -13.07
C SER A 107 16.65 5.71 -11.61
N LYS A 108 17.63 6.01 -10.76
CA LYS A 108 17.59 5.75 -9.30
C LYS A 108 16.54 6.60 -8.58
N LEU A 109 16.12 7.71 -9.18
CA LEU A 109 15.13 8.64 -8.61
C LEU A 109 13.73 8.48 -9.23
N TRP A 110 13.55 7.49 -10.09
CA TRP A 110 12.27 7.21 -10.73
C TRP A 110 11.18 6.90 -9.69
N GLY A 111 10.06 7.62 -9.76
CA GLY A 111 8.94 7.50 -8.83
C GLY A 111 9.19 8.10 -7.44
N SER A 112 10.38 8.68 -7.19
CA SER A 112 10.74 9.27 -5.91
C SER A 112 10.12 10.66 -5.74
N TYR A 113 9.56 10.92 -4.55
CA TYR A 113 9.07 12.23 -4.13
C TYR A 113 10.10 13.03 -3.31
N SER A 114 11.34 12.55 -3.19
CA SER A 114 12.39 13.25 -2.43
C SER A 114 12.73 14.60 -3.03
N LEU A 115 13.20 15.50 -2.18
CA LEU A 115 13.64 16.84 -2.60
C LEU A 115 14.76 16.78 -3.65
N LYS A 116 15.67 15.79 -3.55
CA LYS A 116 16.69 15.49 -4.58
C LYS A 116 16.07 15.21 -5.95
N ALA A 117 15.01 14.39 -6.00
CA ALA A 117 14.32 14.09 -7.27
C ALA A 117 13.62 15.34 -7.83
N TYR A 118 12.99 16.14 -6.97
CA TYR A 118 12.38 17.41 -7.40
C TYR A 118 13.41 18.43 -7.85
N GLY A 119 14.57 18.48 -7.23
CA GLY A 119 15.68 19.30 -7.70
C GLY A 119 16.04 19.04 -9.16
N GLN A 120 16.15 17.75 -9.55
CA GLN A 120 16.39 17.38 -10.95
C GLN A 120 15.21 17.74 -11.86
N ARG A 121 13.96 17.44 -11.46
CA ARG A 121 12.76 17.75 -12.25
C ARG A 121 12.57 19.23 -12.51
N LEU A 122 12.91 20.06 -11.54
CA LEU A 122 12.72 21.51 -11.59
C LEU A 122 13.96 22.27 -12.10
N GLY A 123 15.08 21.56 -12.35
CA GLY A 123 16.33 22.17 -12.81
C GLY A 123 17.01 23.05 -11.75
N VAL A 124 16.77 22.78 -10.46
CA VAL A 124 17.44 23.40 -9.30
C VAL A 124 18.01 22.30 -8.45
N LEU A 125 19.26 21.95 -8.70
CA LEU A 125 19.89 20.80 -8.05
C LEU A 125 20.02 21.03 -6.53
N LYS A 126 19.68 19.99 -5.78
CA LYS A 126 20.06 19.86 -4.38
C LYS A 126 21.57 19.66 -4.29
N GLY A 127 22.23 20.22 -3.28
CA GLY A 127 23.67 20.01 -3.04
C GLY A 127 24.02 18.54 -2.79
N THR A 128 25.30 18.21 -2.91
CA THR A 128 25.86 16.86 -2.74
C THR A 128 26.52 16.65 -1.38
N TYR A 129 26.42 17.61 -0.46
CA TYR A 129 27.08 17.59 0.86
C TYR A 129 26.96 16.25 1.59
N ALA A 130 25.77 15.68 1.64
CA ALA A 130 25.51 14.39 2.29
C ALA A 130 26.12 13.17 1.56
N GLU A 131 26.58 13.32 0.32
CA GLU A 131 27.18 12.26 -0.50
C GLU A 131 28.71 12.34 -0.51
N ASP A 132 29.26 13.55 -0.35
CA ASP A 132 30.67 13.86 -0.51
C ASP A 132 31.42 13.92 0.83
N THR A 133 30.71 13.95 1.95
CA THR A 133 31.30 14.14 3.30
C THR A 133 31.03 12.94 4.19
N GLU A 134 32.06 12.25 4.64
CA GLU A 134 31.99 11.18 5.65
C GLU A 134 31.59 11.80 7.01
N ASP A 135 30.68 11.15 7.75
CA ASP A 135 30.15 11.65 9.04
C ASP A 135 29.61 13.10 8.98
N CYS A 136 29.02 13.47 7.85
CA CYS A 136 28.56 14.83 7.56
C CYS A 136 27.61 15.42 8.63
N TRP A 137 26.92 14.57 9.40
CA TRP A 137 25.96 14.97 10.43
C TRP A 137 26.54 14.99 11.87
N ALA A 138 27.81 14.70 12.05
CA ALA A 138 28.41 14.67 13.38
C ALA A 138 28.54 16.08 14.02
N CYS A 139 28.90 17.09 13.22
CA CYS A 139 29.10 18.44 13.67
C CYS A 139 28.65 19.47 12.64
N PHE A 140 28.20 20.62 13.15
CA PHE A 140 27.87 21.78 12.32
C PHE A 140 29.09 22.30 11.55
N ASN A 141 28.89 22.70 10.30
CA ASN A 141 29.84 23.52 9.51
C ASN A 141 29.07 24.42 8.53
N GLU A 142 29.75 25.38 7.90
CA GLU A 142 29.12 26.35 6.99
C GLU A 142 28.66 25.70 5.66
N ASP A 143 29.26 24.60 5.24
CA ASP A 143 28.83 23.87 4.05
C ASP A 143 27.48 23.18 4.30
N MET A 144 27.26 22.66 5.52
CA MET A 144 25.95 22.15 5.94
C MET A 144 24.89 23.25 5.93
N LEU A 145 25.22 24.46 6.38
CA LEU A 145 24.29 25.60 6.34
C LEU A 145 23.96 26.03 4.90
N ALA A 146 24.97 26.02 4.03
CA ALA A 146 24.76 26.29 2.60
C ALA A 146 23.90 25.21 1.93
N TYR A 147 24.08 23.95 2.29
CA TYR A 147 23.27 22.83 1.85
C TYR A 147 21.81 22.96 2.32
N ASN A 148 21.59 23.28 3.60
CA ASN A 148 20.28 23.52 4.18
C ASN A 148 19.54 24.68 3.46
N LYS A 149 20.24 25.78 3.18
CA LYS A 149 19.67 26.88 2.38
C LYS A 149 19.22 26.39 1.00
N GLN A 150 20.03 25.56 0.35
CA GLN A 150 19.68 25.02 -0.98
C GLN A 150 18.42 24.15 -0.93
N ASP A 151 18.19 23.40 0.15
CA ASP A 151 16.99 22.62 0.34
C ASP A 151 15.74 23.50 0.45
N VAL A 152 15.83 24.63 1.15
CA VAL A 152 14.76 25.64 1.19
C VAL A 152 14.50 26.27 -0.20
N VAL A 153 15.54 26.53 -1.01
CA VAL A 153 15.40 27.01 -2.39
C VAL A 153 14.64 26.01 -3.25
N VAL A 154 14.96 24.72 -3.17
CA VAL A 154 14.27 23.65 -3.91
C VAL A 154 12.83 23.52 -3.40
N THR A 155 12.60 23.55 -2.09
CA THR A 155 11.28 23.47 -1.46
C THR A 155 10.38 24.63 -1.91
N LYS A 156 10.88 25.85 -1.92
CA LYS A 156 10.15 27.02 -2.42
C LYS A 156 9.74 26.84 -3.88
N LYS A 157 10.66 26.43 -4.73
CA LYS A 157 10.37 26.20 -6.15
C LYS A 157 9.39 25.06 -6.37
N LEU A 158 9.46 24.01 -5.56
CA LEU A 158 8.49 22.91 -5.55
C LEU A 158 7.10 23.43 -5.15
N TYR A 159 7.01 24.20 -4.08
CA TYR A 159 5.74 24.76 -3.62
C TYR A 159 5.08 25.65 -4.69
N ASP A 160 5.82 26.56 -5.32
CA ASP A 160 5.32 27.40 -6.43
C ASP A 160 4.81 26.54 -7.60
N ASN A 161 5.54 25.48 -7.94
CA ASN A 161 5.15 24.53 -8.98
C ASN A 161 3.84 23.82 -8.63
N LEU A 162 3.69 23.34 -7.38
CA LEU A 162 2.49 22.66 -6.91
C LEU A 162 1.27 23.58 -6.96
N LEU A 163 1.41 24.83 -6.52
CA LEU A 163 0.36 25.85 -6.62
C LEU A 163 -0.06 26.09 -8.08
N SER A 164 0.91 26.15 -9.00
CA SER A 164 0.63 26.37 -10.43
C SER A 164 -0.17 25.23 -11.08
N LYS A 165 -0.10 24.00 -10.54
CA LYS A 165 -0.86 22.84 -11.02
C LYS A 165 -2.29 22.80 -10.49
N GLY A 166 -2.54 23.46 -9.38
CA GLY A 166 -3.82 23.57 -8.71
C GLY A 166 -4.26 22.26 -8.05
N PHE A 167 -4.81 22.39 -6.87
CA PHE A 167 -5.46 21.34 -6.08
C PHE A 167 -6.61 21.99 -5.29
N THR A 168 -7.55 21.20 -4.82
CA THR A 168 -8.64 21.69 -3.97
C THR A 168 -8.15 21.83 -2.53
N GLU A 169 -8.72 22.81 -1.81
CA GLU A 169 -8.44 23.00 -0.39
C GLU A 169 -8.84 21.77 0.41
N ASP A 170 -10.02 21.20 0.14
CA ASP A 170 -10.52 19.99 0.79
C ASP A 170 -9.54 18.80 0.64
N ALA A 171 -9.01 18.57 -0.57
CA ALA A 171 -8.04 17.51 -0.80
C ALA A 171 -6.72 17.77 -0.05
N SER A 172 -6.24 19.01 -0.03
CA SER A 172 -5.04 19.40 0.72
C SER A 172 -5.22 19.18 2.22
N LEU A 173 -6.31 19.70 2.78
CA LEU A 173 -6.63 19.60 4.20
C LEU A 173 -6.76 18.13 4.64
N LEU A 174 -7.49 17.32 3.87
CA LEU A 174 -7.64 15.89 4.14
C LEU A 174 -6.29 15.17 4.18
N GLU A 175 -5.42 15.41 3.19
CA GLU A 175 -4.12 14.73 3.12
C GLU A 175 -3.18 15.14 4.27
N HIS A 176 -3.19 16.42 4.68
CA HIS A 176 -2.39 16.87 5.83
C HIS A 176 -2.92 16.28 7.15
N LYS A 177 -4.24 16.33 7.40
CA LYS A 177 -4.84 15.71 8.60
C LYS A 177 -4.57 14.21 8.66
N ALA A 178 -4.69 13.51 7.52
CA ALA A 178 -4.36 12.09 7.46
C ALA A 178 -2.87 11.84 7.70
N GLN A 179 -1.97 12.68 7.17
CA GLN A 179 -0.53 12.52 7.40
C GLN A 179 -0.16 12.71 8.89
N TRP A 180 -0.76 13.69 9.58
CA TRP A 180 -0.58 13.86 11.03
C TRP A 180 -1.07 12.64 11.81
N LEU A 181 -2.21 12.07 11.43
CA LEU A 181 -2.74 10.88 12.08
C LEU A 181 -1.85 9.65 11.82
N MET A 182 -1.28 9.52 10.61
CA MET A 182 -0.31 8.47 10.30
C MET A 182 0.98 8.64 11.09
N PHE A 183 1.44 9.87 11.32
CA PHE A 183 2.57 10.12 12.21
C PHE A 183 2.28 9.62 13.63
N LYS A 184 1.14 9.99 14.22
CA LYS A 184 0.72 9.50 15.54
C LYS A 184 0.64 7.96 15.57
N MET A 185 0.06 7.35 14.56
CA MET A 185 -0.06 5.88 14.44
C MET A 185 1.31 5.20 14.38
N GLU A 186 2.27 5.74 13.62
CA GLU A 186 3.65 5.23 13.57
C GLU A 186 4.33 5.37 14.94
N GLN A 187 4.19 6.52 15.63
CA GLN A 187 4.75 6.71 16.97
C GLN A 187 4.10 5.80 18.01
N ASN A 188 2.82 5.57 17.93
CA ASN A 188 2.08 4.69 18.84
C ASN A 188 2.55 3.23 18.74
N GLY A 189 2.76 2.75 17.52
CA GLY A 189 3.03 1.35 17.23
C GLY A 189 1.87 0.41 17.53
N PHE A 190 1.97 -0.83 17.07
CA PHE A 190 1.02 -1.90 17.33
C PHE A 190 1.69 -2.94 18.24
N PRO A 191 1.21 -3.18 19.46
CA PRO A 191 1.78 -4.15 20.37
C PRO A 191 1.82 -5.56 19.74
N PHE A 192 2.95 -6.23 19.88
CA PHE A 192 3.26 -7.47 19.20
C PHE A 192 3.67 -8.56 20.19
N ASN A 193 3.02 -9.71 20.14
CA ASN A 193 3.27 -10.82 21.05
C ASN A 193 4.49 -11.64 20.61
N LEU A 194 5.66 -11.36 21.19
CA LEU A 194 6.91 -12.02 20.86
C LEU A 194 6.91 -13.52 21.21
N GLU A 195 6.29 -13.92 22.32
CA GLU A 195 6.25 -15.32 22.76
C GLU A 195 5.50 -16.17 21.73
N LYS A 196 4.26 -15.79 21.40
CA LYS A 196 3.47 -16.45 20.34
C LYS A 196 4.16 -16.41 18.98
N ALA A 197 4.90 -15.33 18.68
CA ALA A 197 5.61 -15.22 17.41
C ALA A 197 6.75 -16.24 17.28
N TYR A 198 7.48 -16.50 18.35
CA TYR A 198 8.51 -17.56 18.36
C TYR A 198 7.90 -18.95 18.34
N GLU A 199 6.78 -19.19 19.00
CA GLU A 199 6.02 -20.44 18.91
C GLU A 199 5.57 -20.70 17.47
N LEU A 200 4.93 -19.71 16.83
CA LEU A 200 4.49 -19.82 15.44
C LEU A 200 5.68 -20.05 14.49
N LYS A 201 6.80 -19.38 14.72
CA LYS A 201 8.02 -19.59 13.94
C LYS A 201 8.48 -21.05 14.01
N ALA A 202 8.55 -21.64 15.20
CA ALA A 202 8.98 -23.02 15.38
C ALA A 202 8.03 -24.01 14.67
N VAL A 203 6.72 -23.76 14.73
CA VAL A 203 5.72 -24.57 14.01
C VAL A 203 5.95 -24.47 12.50
N LEU A 204 6.06 -23.25 11.95
CA LEU A 204 6.24 -23.04 10.51
C LEU A 204 7.57 -23.63 9.99
N GLU A 205 8.66 -23.53 10.75
CA GLU A 205 9.95 -24.11 10.40
C GLU A 205 9.87 -25.64 10.38
N THR A 206 9.19 -26.24 11.36
CA THR A 206 8.99 -27.69 11.43
C THR A 206 8.17 -28.22 10.26
N GLU A 207 7.05 -27.56 9.95
CA GLU A 207 6.20 -27.97 8.82
C GLU A 207 6.92 -27.76 7.48
N ARG A 208 7.65 -26.65 7.31
CA ARG A 208 8.47 -26.44 6.12
C ARG A 208 9.50 -27.53 5.93
N GLN A 209 10.22 -27.90 6.99
CA GLN A 209 11.23 -28.97 6.90
C GLN A 209 10.62 -30.30 6.46
N LYS A 210 9.44 -30.68 6.98
CA LYS A 210 8.73 -31.91 6.57
C LYS A 210 8.40 -31.88 5.06
N VAL A 211 7.83 -30.77 4.59
CA VAL A 211 7.47 -30.61 3.18
C VAL A 211 8.71 -30.61 2.27
N GLU A 212 9.79 -29.96 2.68
CA GLU A 212 11.04 -29.93 1.94
C GLU A 212 11.72 -31.32 1.88
N ASP A 213 11.68 -32.09 2.97
CA ASP A 213 12.21 -33.44 3.01
C ASP A 213 11.40 -34.39 2.10
N GLU A 214 10.09 -34.26 2.10
CA GLU A 214 9.20 -35.00 1.20
C GLU A 214 9.42 -34.63 -0.27
N LEU A 215 9.51 -33.35 -0.60
CA LEU A 215 9.86 -32.89 -1.95
C LEU A 215 11.22 -33.42 -2.39
N LYS A 216 12.20 -33.44 -1.49
CA LYS A 216 13.54 -33.98 -1.75
C LYS A 216 13.53 -35.47 -2.04
N ALA A 217 12.68 -36.24 -1.33
CA ALA A 217 12.52 -37.66 -1.57
C ALA A 217 11.96 -37.99 -2.96
N HIS A 218 11.12 -37.08 -3.51
CA HIS A 218 10.54 -37.21 -4.84
C HIS A 218 11.37 -36.51 -5.95
N ALA A 219 12.39 -35.72 -5.59
CA ALA A 219 13.17 -34.97 -6.56
C ALA A 219 14.22 -35.86 -7.25
N PRO A 220 14.33 -35.85 -8.59
CA PRO A 220 15.40 -36.51 -9.31
C PRO A 220 16.72 -35.77 -9.11
N LEU A 221 17.82 -36.43 -9.49
CA LEU A 221 19.12 -35.77 -9.64
C LEU A 221 19.04 -34.71 -10.74
N ILE A 222 19.19 -33.44 -10.40
CA ILE A 222 19.06 -32.31 -11.32
C ILE A 222 20.43 -32.03 -11.96
N PRO A 223 20.60 -32.19 -13.28
CA PRO A 223 21.88 -31.96 -13.94
C PRO A 223 22.39 -30.52 -13.76
N ASP A 224 23.67 -30.40 -13.48
CA ASP A 224 24.41 -29.14 -13.54
C ASP A 224 25.39 -29.18 -14.74
N LYS A 225 26.30 -28.24 -14.79
CA LYS A 225 27.33 -28.17 -15.86
C LYS A 225 28.21 -29.42 -15.84
N VAL A 226 28.49 -29.93 -17.02
CA VAL A 226 29.51 -30.97 -17.18
C VAL A 226 30.88 -30.37 -16.87
N PHE A 227 31.57 -31.00 -15.91
CA PHE A 227 32.92 -30.61 -15.52
C PHE A 227 33.92 -31.46 -16.24
N VAL A 228 34.84 -30.85 -16.99
CA VAL A 228 35.98 -31.57 -17.65
C VAL A 228 37.28 -31.21 -16.91
N PRO A 229 37.84 -32.12 -16.11
CA PRO A 229 39.09 -31.87 -15.40
C PRO A 229 40.24 -31.60 -16.36
N LYS A 230 41.06 -30.58 -16.10
CA LYS A 230 42.26 -30.28 -16.86
C LYS A 230 43.50 -31.06 -16.43
N LYS A 231 43.45 -31.70 -15.26
CA LYS A 231 44.54 -32.52 -14.68
C LYS A 231 43.93 -33.70 -13.89
N ASP A 232 44.69 -34.78 -13.80
CA ASP A 232 44.33 -35.92 -12.94
C ASP A 232 44.32 -35.51 -11.46
N ASN A 233 43.33 -35.98 -10.72
CA ASN A 233 43.24 -35.80 -9.29
C ASN A 233 42.80 -37.11 -8.63
N LYS A 234 43.78 -37.87 -8.14
CA LYS A 234 43.54 -39.20 -7.51
C LYS A 234 42.70 -39.13 -6.23
N LYS A 235 42.78 -38.01 -5.48
CA LYS A 235 41.98 -37.81 -4.24
C LYS A 235 40.50 -37.66 -4.55
N LEU A 236 40.16 -37.05 -5.66
CA LEU A 236 38.77 -36.78 -6.08
C LEU A 236 38.29 -37.70 -7.19
N GLY A 237 39.12 -38.69 -7.61
CA GLY A 237 38.78 -39.62 -8.66
C GLY A 237 38.67 -39.00 -10.06
N TYR A 238 39.36 -37.86 -10.35
CA TYR A 238 39.26 -37.16 -11.61
C TYR A 238 40.36 -37.61 -12.56
N THR A 239 40.00 -37.91 -13.81
CA THR A 239 40.91 -38.12 -14.93
C THR A 239 40.83 -36.93 -15.90
N ALA A 240 42.00 -36.42 -16.32
CA ALA A 240 42.08 -35.31 -17.25
C ALA A 240 41.31 -35.61 -18.54
N GLY A 241 40.51 -34.67 -19.01
CA GLY A 241 39.75 -34.79 -20.26
C GLY A 241 38.47 -35.65 -20.17
N VAL A 242 38.21 -36.34 -19.04
CA VAL A 242 37.01 -37.17 -18.89
C VAL A 242 35.86 -36.28 -18.35
N PRO A 243 34.74 -36.11 -19.10
CA PRO A 243 33.63 -35.34 -18.67
C PRO A 243 32.95 -35.97 -17.45
N ILE A 244 32.65 -35.16 -16.44
CA ILE A 244 31.94 -35.57 -15.23
C ILE A 244 30.64 -34.77 -15.12
N GLN A 245 29.51 -35.45 -15.17
CA GLN A 245 28.22 -34.83 -14.91
C GLN A 245 28.12 -34.44 -13.42
N ARG A 246 27.93 -33.14 -13.16
CA ARG A 246 27.63 -32.65 -11.83
C ARG A 246 26.13 -32.50 -11.69
N TYR A 247 25.66 -32.59 -10.43
CA TYR A 247 24.27 -32.40 -10.08
C TYR A 247 24.14 -31.22 -9.12
N LYS A 248 23.04 -30.48 -9.24
CA LYS A 248 22.69 -29.39 -8.33
C LYS A 248 22.14 -29.95 -7.05
N GLU A 249 22.43 -29.28 -5.95
CA GLU A 249 21.71 -29.50 -4.73
C GLU A 249 20.22 -29.11 -4.92
N PHE A 250 19.33 -29.94 -4.39
CA PHE A 250 17.91 -29.69 -4.48
C PHE A 250 17.53 -28.41 -3.72
N ASN A 251 16.81 -27.51 -4.38
CA ASN A 251 16.29 -26.29 -3.79
C ASN A 251 14.78 -26.17 -4.11
N PRO A 252 13.90 -26.39 -3.12
CA PRO A 252 12.45 -26.40 -3.31
C PRO A 252 11.89 -25.05 -3.76
N THR A 253 12.61 -23.94 -3.54
CA THR A 253 12.16 -22.60 -3.97
C THR A 253 12.64 -22.22 -5.38
N SER A 254 13.49 -23.05 -6.01
CA SER A 254 14.04 -22.81 -7.34
C SER A 254 13.02 -23.14 -8.43
N ARG A 255 12.45 -22.10 -9.05
CA ARG A 255 11.50 -22.27 -10.18
C ARG A 255 12.10 -23.02 -11.36
N ALA A 256 13.41 -22.87 -11.60
CA ALA A 256 14.12 -23.59 -12.66
C ALA A 256 14.19 -25.10 -12.36
N GLN A 257 14.42 -25.48 -11.10
CA GLN A 257 14.43 -26.88 -10.69
C GLN A 257 13.00 -27.47 -10.68
N MET A 258 12.03 -26.71 -10.21
CA MET A 258 10.61 -27.07 -10.28
C MET A 258 10.16 -27.33 -11.73
N LYS A 259 10.51 -26.44 -12.66
CA LYS A 259 10.22 -26.64 -14.09
C LYS A 259 10.84 -27.96 -14.59
N TYR A 260 12.12 -28.19 -14.30
CA TYR A 260 12.81 -29.42 -14.69
C TYR A 260 12.12 -30.67 -14.14
N ILE A 261 11.68 -30.66 -12.89
CA ILE A 261 11.00 -31.79 -12.25
C ILE A 261 9.69 -32.10 -12.96
N PHE A 262 8.83 -31.10 -13.17
CA PHE A 262 7.57 -31.33 -13.86
C PHE A 262 7.75 -31.71 -15.34
N GLU A 263 8.57 -30.99 -16.08
CA GLU A 263 8.71 -31.13 -17.54
C GLU A 263 9.58 -32.35 -17.92
N GLU A 264 10.74 -32.50 -17.27
CA GLU A 264 11.72 -33.51 -17.67
C GLU A 264 11.59 -34.83 -16.91
N HIS A 265 11.24 -34.77 -15.62
CA HIS A 265 11.10 -35.99 -14.83
C HIS A 265 9.71 -36.58 -14.94
N TYR A 266 8.68 -35.79 -14.65
CA TYR A 266 7.29 -36.25 -14.69
C TYR A 266 6.64 -36.14 -16.08
N LYS A 267 7.31 -35.54 -17.08
CA LYS A 267 6.81 -35.33 -18.46
C LYS A 267 5.46 -34.62 -18.52
N TYR A 268 5.18 -33.76 -17.51
CA TYR A 268 3.98 -32.94 -17.47
C TYR A 268 4.01 -31.83 -18.51
N GLN A 269 2.95 -31.67 -19.27
CA GLN A 269 2.80 -30.61 -20.26
C GLN A 269 2.05 -29.44 -19.68
N PHE A 270 2.72 -28.31 -19.53
CA PHE A 270 2.12 -27.10 -18.98
C PHE A 270 1.07 -26.54 -19.91
N GLN A 271 -0.07 -26.14 -19.34
CA GLN A 271 -1.18 -25.54 -20.07
C GLN A 271 -0.86 -24.10 -20.48
N GLU A 272 -1.48 -23.60 -21.57
CA GLU A 272 -1.25 -22.26 -22.12
C GLU A 272 -1.52 -21.14 -21.08
N CYS A 273 -2.49 -21.31 -20.20
CA CYS A 273 -2.82 -20.36 -19.14
C CYS A 273 -1.68 -20.14 -18.11
N MET A 274 -0.72 -21.06 -18.03
CA MET A 274 0.44 -20.97 -17.13
C MET A 274 1.57 -20.09 -17.69
N TYR A 275 1.44 -19.58 -18.90
CA TYR A 275 2.46 -18.73 -19.53
C TYR A 275 2.08 -17.25 -19.45
N ASP A 276 3.08 -16.40 -19.22
CA ASP A 276 2.88 -14.94 -19.27
C ASP A 276 2.54 -14.50 -20.69
N THR A 277 1.40 -13.86 -20.87
CA THR A 277 0.89 -13.45 -22.19
C THR A 277 1.75 -12.42 -22.90
N ARG A 278 2.62 -11.68 -22.19
CA ARG A 278 3.50 -10.65 -22.77
C ARG A 278 4.90 -11.17 -23.08
N THR A 279 5.43 -12.02 -22.20
CA THR A 279 6.81 -12.51 -22.29
C THR A 279 6.91 -13.92 -22.86
N GLY A 280 5.80 -14.67 -22.88
CA GLY A 280 5.78 -16.10 -23.23
C GLY A 280 6.52 -17.00 -22.23
N GLN A 281 6.90 -16.48 -21.07
CA GLN A 281 7.61 -17.25 -20.05
C GLN A 281 6.64 -18.02 -19.15
N LEU A 282 7.02 -19.26 -18.81
CA LEU A 282 6.28 -20.09 -17.86
C LEU A 282 6.31 -19.45 -16.47
N LYS A 283 5.13 -19.27 -15.88
CA LYS A 283 4.93 -18.83 -14.51
C LYS A 283 4.62 -20.05 -13.65
N LEU A 284 5.54 -20.45 -12.80
CA LEU A 284 5.31 -21.46 -11.75
C LEU A 284 5.06 -20.75 -10.42
N ASP A 285 3.89 -20.15 -10.30
CA ASP A 285 3.40 -19.50 -9.10
C ASP A 285 2.30 -20.35 -8.43
N GLU A 286 1.70 -19.84 -7.37
CA GLU A 286 0.64 -20.53 -6.64
C GLU A 286 -0.56 -20.87 -7.53
N GLU A 287 -0.89 -20.01 -8.49
CA GLU A 287 -2.01 -20.20 -9.41
C GLU A 287 -1.72 -21.35 -10.39
N ALA A 288 -0.52 -21.39 -10.97
CA ALA A 288 -0.08 -22.50 -11.82
C ALA A 288 -0.05 -23.84 -11.05
N LEU A 289 0.42 -23.85 -9.81
CA LEU A 289 0.41 -25.05 -8.99
C LEU A 289 -1.01 -25.54 -8.65
N LYS A 290 -1.96 -24.64 -8.41
CA LYS A 290 -3.39 -25.00 -8.27
C LYS A 290 -3.97 -25.62 -9.55
N HIS A 291 -3.59 -25.10 -10.71
CA HIS A 291 -4.01 -25.69 -11.99
C HIS A 291 -3.47 -27.12 -12.16
N ILE A 292 -2.18 -27.35 -11.84
CA ILE A 292 -1.59 -28.70 -11.89
C ILE A 292 -2.29 -29.65 -10.91
N GLU A 293 -2.54 -29.18 -9.67
CA GLU A 293 -3.22 -29.95 -8.63
C GLU A 293 -4.65 -30.36 -9.03
N SER A 294 -5.36 -29.52 -9.76
CA SER A 294 -6.72 -29.74 -10.23
C SER A 294 -6.82 -30.39 -11.63
N ASP A 295 -5.68 -30.63 -12.30
CA ASP A 295 -5.67 -31.21 -13.64
C ASP A 295 -5.97 -32.72 -13.57
N GLU A 296 -7.15 -33.11 -14.07
CA GLU A 296 -7.58 -34.52 -14.08
C GLU A 296 -6.72 -35.38 -15.01
N GLN A 297 -6.01 -34.82 -15.98
CA GLN A 297 -5.11 -35.53 -16.89
C GLN A 297 -3.72 -35.77 -16.25
N ALA A 298 -3.38 -35.01 -15.21
CA ALA A 298 -2.14 -35.22 -14.46
C ALA A 298 -2.22 -36.49 -13.61
N THR A 299 -1.09 -37.18 -13.47
CA THR A 299 -1.00 -38.35 -12.55
C THR A 299 -1.20 -37.91 -11.09
N SER A 300 -1.62 -38.83 -10.23
CA SER A 300 -1.77 -38.56 -8.80
C SER A 300 -0.49 -38.05 -8.16
N GLU A 301 0.67 -38.53 -8.63
CA GLU A 301 1.99 -38.14 -8.16
C GLU A 301 2.31 -36.70 -8.56
N VAL A 302 2.06 -36.30 -9.81
CA VAL A 302 2.25 -34.91 -10.28
C VAL A 302 1.37 -33.95 -9.50
N ARG A 303 0.12 -34.31 -9.25
CA ARG A 303 -0.79 -33.49 -8.43
C ARG A 303 -0.31 -33.37 -6.98
N HIS A 304 0.20 -34.46 -6.40
CA HIS A 304 0.76 -34.47 -5.06
C HIS A 304 1.99 -33.56 -4.96
N ILE A 305 2.94 -33.66 -5.90
CA ILE A 305 4.13 -32.79 -5.95
C ILE A 305 3.73 -31.32 -6.10
N ALA A 306 2.71 -31.01 -6.91
CA ALA A 306 2.20 -29.64 -7.04
C ALA A 306 1.62 -29.12 -5.70
N SER A 307 0.90 -29.97 -4.96
CA SER A 307 0.39 -29.63 -3.63
C SER A 307 1.53 -29.35 -2.63
N LEU A 308 2.58 -30.18 -2.61
CA LEU A 308 3.75 -29.96 -1.76
C LEU A 308 4.48 -28.64 -2.08
N TYR A 309 4.68 -28.31 -3.37
CA TYR A 309 5.28 -27.03 -3.74
C TYR A 309 4.41 -25.84 -3.33
N LYS A 310 3.09 -25.95 -3.46
CA LYS A 310 2.14 -24.91 -3.02
C LYS A 310 2.27 -24.67 -1.51
N GLU A 311 2.35 -25.76 -0.73
CA GLU A 311 2.53 -25.68 0.71
C GLU A 311 3.91 -25.10 1.09
N ALA A 312 5.00 -25.53 0.43
CA ALA A 312 6.33 -24.98 0.63
C ALA A 312 6.37 -23.46 0.36
N PHE A 313 5.68 -22.97 -0.68
CA PHE A 313 5.57 -21.54 -0.96
C PHE A 313 4.78 -20.79 0.12
N LEU A 314 3.68 -21.36 0.59
CA LEU A 314 2.89 -20.77 1.67
C LEU A 314 3.74 -20.63 2.94
N LEU A 315 4.41 -21.71 3.37
CA LEU A 315 5.25 -21.72 4.57
C LEU A 315 6.43 -20.74 4.44
N SER A 316 7.10 -20.72 3.29
CA SER A 316 8.17 -19.76 3.01
C SER A 316 7.67 -18.32 3.02
N LYS A 317 6.46 -18.04 2.51
CA LYS A 317 5.83 -16.72 2.57
C LYS A 317 5.54 -16.30 4.01
N ARG A 318 5.01 -17.21 4.85
CA ARG A 318 4.72 -16.92 6.26
C ARG A 318 6.00 -16.67 7.06
N LEU A 319 7.02 -17.51 6.89
CA LEU A 319 8.33 -17.30 7.50
C LEU A 319 9.01 -16.02 6.99
N GLY A 320 8.87 -15.70 5.71
CA GLY A 320 9.33 -14.43 5.15
C GLY A 320 8.70 -13.22 5.83
N GLN A 321 7.41 -13.27 6.14
CA GLN A 321 6.69 -12.22 6.88
C GLN A 321 7.11 -12.16 8.35
N LEU A 322 7.22 -13.34 9.00
CA LEU A 322 7.43 -13.45 10.44
C LEU A 322 8.89 -13.20 10.86
N SER A 323 9.87 -13.85 10.17
CA SER A 323 11.26 -13.90 10.67
C SER A 323 12.36 -13.71 9.62
N GLU A 324 12.19 -14.13 8.35
CA GLU A 324 13.30 -14.26 7.41
C GLU A 324 13.45 -13.04 6.50
N GLY A 325 12.36 -12.40 6.08
CA GLY A 325 12.37 -11.26 5.17
C GLY A 325 13.11 -10.05 5.74
N LYS A 326 13.47 -9.10 4.87
CA LYS A 326 14.11 -7.83 5.31
C LYS A 326 13.18 -7.00 6.20
N GLN A 327 11.87 -7.08 5.97
CA GLN A 327 10.83 -6.41 6.74
C GLN A 327 10.01 -7.39 7.58
N ALA A 328 10.65 -8.47 8.06
CA ALA A 328 10.00 -9.45 8.91
C ALA A 328 9.63 -8.84 10.27
N TRP A 329 8.49 -9.23 10.83
CA TRP A 329 7.96 -8.66 12.06
C TRP A 329 8.93 -8.80 13.23
N LEU A 330 9.54 -9.99 13.43
CA LEU A 330 10.55 -10.23 14.48
C LEU A 330 11.83 -9.39 14.34
N LYS A 331 12.10 -8.82 13.16
CA LYS A 331 13.25 -7.93 12.94
C LYS A 331 12.90 -6.46 13.16
N LEU A 332 11.62 -6.11 13.07
CA LEU A 332 11.13 -4.75 13.13
C LEU A 332 10.38 -4.42 14.42
N VAL A 333 10.18 -5.40 15.30
CA VAL A 333 9.63 -5.11 16.62
C VAL A 333 10.61 -4.24 17.42
N GLY A 334 10.11 -3.13 17.93
CA GLY A 334 10.89 -2.18 18.75
C GLY A 334 11.21 -2.70 20.15
N ALA A 335 12.11 -2.03 20.84
CA ALA A 335 12.46 -2.34 22.24
C ALA A 335 11.25 -2.21 23.20
N ASP A 336 10.24 -1.45 22.81
CA ASP A 336 8.97 -1.28 23.53
C ASP A 336 7.95 -2.41 23.26
N GLY A 337 8.35 -3.44 22.50
CA GLY A 337 7.50 -4.58 22.16
C GLY A 337 6.43 -4.30 21.11
N LYS A 338 6.57 -3.22 20.33
CA LYS A 338 5.60 -2.81 19.32
C LYS A 338 6.22 -2.79 17.92
N ILE A 339 5.36 -2.88 16.93
CA ILE A 339 5.70 -2.70 15.51
C ILE A 339 5.25 -1.31 15.07
N HIS A 340 6.22 -0.47 14.66
CA HIS A 340 6.02 0.89 14.18
C HIS A 340 5.96 0.90 12.65
N GLY A 341 4.87 0.35 12.11
CA GLY A 341 4.65 0.25 10.66
C GLY A 341 4.37 1.63 10.04
N ARG A 342 5.03 1.91 8.91
CA ARG A 342 4.83 3.17 8.18
C ARG A 342 3.62 3.09 7.27
N CYS A 343 2.77 4.10 7.33
CA CYS A 343 1.65 4.29 6.43
C CYS A 343 1.77 5.63 5.68
N ASN A 344 1.83 5.56 4.36
CA ASN A 344 1.68 6.73 3.51
C ASN A 344 0.20 6.84 3.11
N PRO A 345 -0.54 7.85 3.57
CA PRO A 345 -1.97 7.92 3.34
C PRO A 345 -2.35 8.15 1.89
N ASN A 346 -1.41 8.61 1.05
CA ASN A 346 -1.62 8.84 -0.38
C ASN A 346 -0.52 8.15 -1.21
N GLY A 347 -0.45 6.83 -1.12
CA GLY A 347 0.62 6.02 -1.71
C GLY A 347 0.34 5.49 -3.12
N THR A 348 -0.85 5.71 -3.68
CA THR A 348 -1.26 5.18 -4.99
C THR A 348 -1.95 6.22 -5.84
N VAL A 349 -2.08 5.96 -7.16
CA VAL A 349 -2.81 6.86 -8.09
C VAL A 349 -4.29 7.02 -7.77
N SER A 350 -4.89 6.09 -7.05
CA SER A 350 -6.29 6.18 -6.57
C SER A 350 -6.43 6.95 -5.26
N GLY A 351 -5.33 7.35 -4.61
CA GLY A 351 -5.34 7.96 -3.28
C GLY A 351 -5.41 6.95 -2.13
N ARG A 352 -5.31 5.64 -2.40
CA ARG A 352 -5.22 4.61 -1.36
C ARG A 352 -3.90 4.71 -0.61
N ALA A 353 -3.94 4.37 0.66
CA ALA A 353 -2.75 4.24 1.50
C ALA A 353 -1.82 3.12 1.02
N SER A 354 -0.54 3.26 1.31
CA SER A 354 0.47 2.20 1.17
C SER A 354 1.24 2.01 2.47
N HIS A 355 1.57 0.75 2.77
CA HIS A 355 2.23 0.37 4.02
C HIS A 355 3.63 -0.18 3.76
N SER A 356 4.54 0.06 4.72
CA SER A 356 5.92 -0.42 4.67
C SER A 356 6.52 -0.48 6.09
N ASN A 357 7.61 -1.19 6.25
CA ASN A 357 8.43 -1.28 7.46
C ASN A 357 7.68 -1.67 8.77
N PRO A 358 6.91 -2.75 8.83
CA PRO A 358 6.53 -3.69 7.78
C PRO A 358 5.25 -3.27 7.06
N ASN A 359 4.94 -3.97 5.95
CA ASN A 359 3.63 -3.84 5.32
C ASN A 359 2.57 -4.63 6.11
N VAL A 360 1.96 -4.01 7.10
CA VAL A 360 0.91 -4.62 7.95
C VAL A 360 -0.36 -4.98 7.16
N ALA A 361 -0.61 -4.33 6.01
CA ALA A 361 -1.74 -4.69 5.15
C ALA A 361 -1.59 -6.06 4.47
N GLN A 362 -0.41 -6.68 4.56
CA GLN A 362 -0.16 -8.04 4.08
C GLN A 362 -0.29 -9.12 5.16
N VAL A 363 -0.62 -8.77 6.40
CA VAL A 363 -0.98 -9.76 7.42
C VAL A 363 -2.16 -10.59 6.89
N PRO A 364 -2.05 -11.94 6.88
CA PRO A 364 -3.07 -12.76 6.23
C PRO A 364 -4.44 -12.61 6.88
N SER A 365 -5.50 -12.74 6.08
CA SER A 365 -6.86 -12.74 6.60
C SER A 365 -7.10 -13.92 7.53
N ALA A 366 -8.03 -13.78 8.47
CA ALA A 366 -8.35 -14.80 9.47
C ALA A 366 -8.67 -16.18 8.87
N ASN A 367 -9.28 -16.21 7.68
CA ASN A 367 -9.65 -17.43 6.97
C ASN A 367 -8.51 -18.04 6.10
N SER A 368 -7.38 -17.35 6.00
CA SER A 368 -6.21 -17.87 5.29
C SER A 368 -5.42 -18.86 6.15
N PRO A 369 -4.69 -19.81 5.56
CA PRO A 369 -3.80 -20.67 6.34
C PRO A 369 -2.82 -19.86 7.20
N TYR A 370 -2.74 -20.18 8.48
CA TYR A 370 -2.02 -19.43 9.53
C TYR A 370 -2.47 -17.96 9.73
N GLY A 371 -3.64 -17.60 9.20
CA GLY A 371 -4.15 -16.22 9.32
C GLY A 371 -4.57 -15.88 10.74
N LYS A 372 -5.21 -16.81 11.44
CA LYS A 372 -5.56 -16.69 12.86
C LYS A 372 -4.31 -16.43 13.70
N GLU A 373 -3.34 -17.32 13.60
CA GLU A 373 -2.10 -17.27 14.37
C GLU A 373 -1.32 -15.97 14.11
N CYS A 374 -1.25 -15.54 12.84
CA CYS A 374 -0.61 -14.29 12.48
C CYS A 374 -1.32 -13.07 13.08
N ARG A 375 -2.66 -13.04 13.07
CA ARG A 375 -3.45 -11.92 13.63
C ARG A 375 -3.46 -11.90 15.15
N GLU A 376 -3.37 -13.02 15.81
CA GLU A 376 -3.22 -13.12 17.26
C GLU A 376 -1.89 -12.54 17.78
N LEU A 377 -0.88 -12.32 16.90
CA LEU A 377 0.37 -11.66 17.27
C LEU A 377 0.20 -10.16 17.52
N PHE A 378 -0.82 -9.54 16.91
CA PHE A 378 -1.11 -8.12 17.00
C PHE A 378 -2.28 -7.92 17.95
N GLY A 379 -2.04 -7.28 19.09
CA GLY A 379 -3.06 -7.13 20.12
C GLY A 379 -2.89 -5.88 20.94
N VAL A 380 -3.44 -5.90 22.14
CA VAL A 380 -3.38 -4.80 23.09
C VAL A 380 -2.69 -5.23 24.39
N PRO A 381 -2.14 -4.30 25.18
CA PRO A 381 -1.59 -4.61 26.49
C PRO A 381 -2.65 -5.24 27.41
N LYS A 382 -2.20 -6.05 28.37
CA LYS A 382 -3.09 -6.69 29.34
C LYS A 382 -3.97 -5.62 30.05
N GLY A 383 -5.27 -5.84 30.05
CA GLY A 383 -6.25 -4.95 30.66
C GLY A 383 -6.80 -3.86 29.72
N TRP A 384 -6.26 -3.78 28.49
CA TRP A 384 -6.84 -2.96 27.42
C TRP A 384 -7.74 -3.81 26.52
N TYR A 385 -8.57 -3.16 25.73
CA TYR A 385 -9.48 -3.75 24.76
C TYR A 385 -9.15 -3.24 23.37
N GLN A 386 -9.32 -4.09 22.36
CA GLN A 386 -9.14 -3.73 20.96
C GLN A 386 -10.50 -3.59 20.29
N ALA A 387 -10.76 -2.45 19.67
CA ALA A 387 -11.88 -2.24 18.78
C ALA A 387 -11.40 -2.36 17.34
N GLY A 388 -11.89 -3.36 16.60
CA GLY A 388 -11.72 -3.49 15.17
C GLY A 388 -13.00 -3.08 14.47
N ILE A 389 -12.90 -2.13 13.54
CA ILE A 389 -14.05 -1.52 12.88
C ILE A 389 -13.82 -1.51 11.38
N ASP A 390 -14.77 -2.04 10.61
CA ASP A 390 -14.70 -2.22 9.16
C ASP A 390 -15.85 -1.49 8.47
N CYS A 391 -15.59 -0.88 7.30
CA CYS A 391 -16.63 -0.24 6.49
C CYS A 391 -17.45 -1.29 5.74
N SER A 392 -18.75 -1.37 6.05
CA SER A 392 -19.66 -2.36 5.48
C SER A 392 -19.85 -2.19 3.97
N GLY A 393 -19.33 -3.14 3.17
CA GLY A 393 -19.58 -3.24 1.73
C GLY A 393 -19.20 -1.99 0.92
N LEU A 394 -18.09 -1.34 1.27
CA LEU A 394 -17.69 -0.01 0.77
C LEU A 394 -17.66 0.09 -0.75
N GLU A 395 -17.04 -0.88 -1.45
CA GLU A 395 -16.93 -0.84 -2.92
C GLU A 395 -18.28 -0.87 -3.62
N LEU A 396 -19.22 -1.68 -3.12
CA LEU A 396 -20.57 -1.75 -3.68
C LEU A 396 -21.37 -0.49 -3.37
N ARG A 397 -21.15 0.12 -2.20
CA ARG A 397 -21.74 1.42 -1.84
C ARG A 397 -21.18 2.54 -2.72
N CYS A 398 -19.89 2.54 -3.02
CA CYS A 398 -19.30 3.46 -3.99
C CYS A 398 -19.91 3.29 -5.38
N LEU A 399 -20.09 2.05 -5.84
CA LEU A 399 -20.76 1.78 -7.09
C LEU A 399 -22.20 2.32 -7.09
N ALA A 400 -22.97 2.05 -6.03
CA ALA A 400 -24.35 2.52 -5.88
C ALA A 400 -24.44 4.05 -5.95
N HIS A 401 -23.52 4.78 -5.29
CA HIS A 401 -23.43 6.22 -5.37
C HIS A 401 -23.33 6.74 -6.80
N TYR A 402 -22.43 6.13 -7.59
CA TYR A 402 -22.24 6.54 -9.00
C TYR A 402 -23.34 6.04 -9.94
N LEU A 403 -24.05 4.97 -9.60
CA LEU A 403 -25.21 4.48 -10.37
C LEU A 403 -26.48 5.30 -10.11
N TYR A 404 -26.61 5.90 -8.93
CA TYR A 404 -27.82 6.58 -8.47
C TYR A 404 -28.47 7.53 -9.49
N PRO A 405 -27.71 8.34 -10.28
CA PRO A 405 -28.29 9.22 -11.30
C PRO A 405 -28.95 8.47 -12.48
N TYR A 406 -28.69 7.19 -12.63
CA TYR A 406 -29.12 6.37 -13.78
C TYR A 406 -30.12 5.28 -13.41
N ASP A 407 -30.15 4.84 -12.15
CA ASP A 407 -31.07 3.83 -11.63
C ASP A 407 -32.02 4.35 -10.54
N HIS A 408 -31.95 5.65 -10.24
CA HIS A 408 -32.76 6.30 -9.21
C HIS A 408 -32.66 5.63 -7.84
N GLY A 409 -31.51 5.01 -7.55
CA GLY A 409 -31.20 4.38 -6.26
C GLY A 409 -31.64 2.91 -6.14
N GLU A 410 -32.04 2.27 -7.21
CA GLU A 410 -32.45 0.85 -7.18
C GLU A 410 -31.32 -0.06 -6.65
N TYR A 411 -30.07 0.16 -7.10
CA TYR A 411 -28.92 -0.61 -6.64
C TYR A 411 -28.61 -0.34 -5.15
N ALA A 412 -28.73 0.92 -4.73
CA ALA A 412 -28.53 1.32 -3.32
C ALA A 412 -29.61 0.69 -2.40
N HIS A 413 -30.87 0.69 -2.84
CA HIS A 413 -31.97 0.03 -2.10
C HIS A 413 -31.70 -1.46 -1.90
N GLU A 414 -31.20 -2.15 -2.93
CA GLU A 414 -30.87 -3.58 -2.84
C GLU A 414 -29.72 -3.87 -1.86
N ILE A 415 -28.72 -2.98 -1.76
CA ILE A 415 -27.65 -3.12 -0.77
C ILE A 415 -28.18 -2.97 0.66
N LEU A 416 -29.11 -2.04 0.89
CA LEU A 416 -29.61 -1.72 2.23
C LEU A 416 -30.69 -2.67 2.71
N ASN A 417 -31.56 -3.16 1.82
CA ASN A 417 -32.80 -3.84 2.19
C ASN A 417 -32.96 -5.23 1.54
N GLY A 418 -32.05 -5.62 0.64
CA GLY A 418 -32.11 -6.88 -0.10
C GLY A 418 -30.82 -7.71 0.02
N ASP A 419 -30.56 -8.52 -1.00
CA ASP A 419 -29.29 -9.24 -1.18
C ASP A 419 -28.66 -8.90 -2.53
N ILE A 420 -27.78 -7.94 -2.53
CA ILE A 420 -27.10 -7.46 -3.73
C ILE A 420 -26.31 -8.56 -4.46
N HIS A 421 -25.76 -9.54 -3.74
CA HIS A 421 -25.03 -10.64 -4.35
C HIS A 421 -25.97 -11.59 -5.08
N THR A 422 -27.16 -11.85 -4.55
CA THR A 422 -28.21 -12.61 -5.26
C THR A 422 -28.74 -11.85 -6.47
N LYS A 423 -28.89 -10.52 -6.39
CA LYS A 423 -29.25 -9.69 -7.56
C LYS A 423 -28.17 -9.75 -8.63
N ASN A 424 -26.90 -9.60 -8.25
CA ASN A 424 -25.77 -9.70 -9.17
C ASN A 424 -25.63 -11.11 -9.77
N GLN A 425 -25.92 -12.17 -9.00
CA GLN A 425 -25.99 -13.55 -9.48
C GLN A 425 -26.99 -13.70 -10.64
N LYS A 426 -28.20 -13.22 -10.45
CA LYS A 426 -29.25 -13.24 -11.47
C LYS A 426 -28.87 -12.44 -12.71
N ASN A 427 -28.33 -11.22 -12.51
CA ASN A 427 -27.92 -10.33 -13.60
C ASN A 427 -26.79 -10.90 -14.46
N ALA A 428 -25.81 -11.54 -13.86
CA ALA A 428 -24.73 -12.21 -14.57
C ALA A 428 -25.12 -13.61 -15.07
N GLY A 429 -26.15 -14.24 -14.48
CA GLY A 429 -26.56 -15.60 -14.75
C GLY A 429 -25.61 -16.65 -14.22
N LEU A 430 -25.13 -16.41 -13.02
CA LEU A 430 -24.22 -17.30 -12.28
C LEU A 430 -25.01 -18.33 -11.48
N GLU A 431 -24.41 -19.49 -11.23
CA GLU A 431 -25.05 -20.60 -10.53
C GLU A 431 -25.16 -20.37 -9.03
N THR A 432 -24.14 -19.76 -8.43
CA THR A 432 -24.07 -19.56 -6.98
C THR A 432 -23.88 -18.11 -6.58
N ARG A 433 -24.35 -17.77 -5.37
CA ARG A 433 -24.14 -16.47 -4.74
C ARG A 433 -22.64 -16.20 -4.47
N SER A 434 -21.86 -17.23 -4.19
CA SER A 434 -20.42 -17.12 -3.98
C SER A 434 -19.68 -16.72 -5.25
N GLN A 435 -20.03 -17.35 -6.40
CA GLN A 435 -19.53 -16.94 -7.71
C GLN A 435 -19.88 -15.49 -8.01
N ALA A 436 -21.10 -15.04 -7.65
CA ALA A 436 -21.52 -13.66 -7.87
C ALA A 436 -20.71 -12.66 -7.01
N LYS A 437 -20.39 -13.00 -5.77
CA LYS A 437 -19.52 -12.20 -4.92
C LYS A 437 -18.13 -12.06 -5.56
N THR A 438 -17.52 -13.14 -6.00
CA THR A 438 -16.21 -13.12 -6.67
C THR A 438 -16.27 -12.36 -8.01
N PHE A 439 -17.33 -12.60 -8.80
CA PHE A 439 -17.55 -11.96 -10.09
C PHE A 439 -17.64 -10.44 -9.98
N ILE A 440 -18.48 -9.91 -9.08
CA ILE A 440 -18.69 -8.46 -9.00
C ILE A 440 -17.39 -7.73 -8.62
N TYR A 441 -16.64 -8.24 -7.65
CA TYR A 441 -15.34 -7.66 -7.31
C TYR A 441 -14.32 -7.81 -8.43
N GLY A 442 -14.21 -8.98 -9.05
CA GLY A 442 -13.34 -9.19 -10.21
C GLY A 442 -13.69 -8.26 -11.37
N PHE A 443 -14.98 -8.04 -11.64
CA PHE A 443 -15.46 -7.11 -12.65
C PHE A 443 -15.13 -5.65 -12.32
N LEU A 444 -15.39 -5.20 -11.08
CA LEU A 444 -15.13 -3.83 -10.63
C LEU A 444 -13.63 -3.52 -10.60
N TYR A 445 -12.79 -4.49 -10.27
CA TYR A 445 -11.33 -4.35 -10.32
C TYR A 445 -10.74 -4.47 -11.74
N GLY A 446 -11.59 -4.53 -12.77
CA GLY A 446 -11.16 -4.53 -14.17
C GLY A 446 -10.57 -5.87 -14.63
N GLY A 447 -10.98 -6.97 -14.02
CA GLY A 447 -10.59 -8.33 -14.40
C GLY A 447 -10.77 -8.60 -15.88
N GLY A 448 -9.73 -9.14 -16.54
CA GLY A 448 -9.79 -9.55 -17.94
C GLY A 448 -10.81 -10.68 -18.16
N ASP A 449 -11.21 -10.91 -19.43
CA ASP A 449 -12.23 -11.91 -19.74
C ASP A 449 -11.79 -13.32 -19.29
N ALA A 450 -10.50 -13.67 -19.42
CA ALA A 450 -9.97 -14.94 -18.94
C ALA A 450 -10.18 -15.11 -17.43
N LYS A 451 -9.77 -14.09 -16.63
CA LYS A 451 -9.94 -14.14 -15.17
C LYS A 451 -11.39 -14.19 -14.70
N ILE A 452 -12.30 -13.57 -15.45
CA ILE A 452 -13.73 -13.66 -15.16
C ILE A 452 -14.28 -15.03 -15.55
N GLY A 453 -13.77 -15.65 -16.61
CA GLY A 453 -14.14 -17.02 -17.00
C GLY A 453 -13.75 -18.07 -15.95
N GLU A 454 -12.59 -17.92 -15.32
CA GLU A 454 -12.13 -18.82 -14.25
C GLU A 454 -13.11 -18.93 -13.07
N ILE A 455 -13.92 -17.91 -12.81
CA ILE A 455 -14.92 -17.90 -11.71
C ILE A 455 -15.96 -19.01 -11.89
N VAL A 456 -16.21 -19.40 -13.14
CA VAL A 456 -17.15 -20.47 -13.49
C VAL A 456 -16.42 -21.71 -14.04
N ASN A 457 -15.12 -21.83 -13.79
CA ASN A 457 -14.25 -22.87 -14.37
C ASN A 457 -14.36 -22.91 -15.91
N GLY A 458 -14.56 -21.75 -16.52
CA GLY A 458 -14.81 -21.58 -17.95
C GLY A 458 -13.66 -20.89 -18.68
N THR A 459 -13.87 -20.66 -19.97
CA THR A 459 -12.93 -20.05 -20.89
C THR A 459 -12.96 -18.53 -20.87
N LYS A 460 -12.06 -17.89 -21.61
CA LYS A 460 -12.08 -16.44 -21.86
C LYS A 460 -13.39 -15.97 -22.51
N GLU A 461 -13.94 -16.79 -23.41
CA GLU A 461 -15.22 -16.54 -24.08
C GLU A 461 -16.39 -16.59 -23.10
N ASP A 462 -16.32 -17.48 -22.11
CA ASP A 462 -17.31 -17.53 -21.03
C ASP A 462 -17.26 -16.27 -20.17
N GLY A 463 -16.08 -15.81 -19.82
CA GLY A 463 -15.90 -14.55 -19.08
C GLY A 463 -16.44 -13.35 -19.85
N LYS A 464 -16.20 -13.28 -21.15
CA LYS A 464 -16.75 -12.24 -22.02
C LYS A 464 -18.30 -12.29 -22.03
N ARG A 465 -18.90 -13.49 -22.20
CA ARG A 465 -20.36 -13.66 -22.15
C ARG A 465 -20.97 -13.23 -20.81
N LEU A 466 -20.31 -13.57 -19.70
CA LEU A 466 -20.76 -13.16 -18.37
C LEU A 466 -20.78 -11.64 -18.22
N LYS A 467 -19.72 -10.95 -18.64
CA LYS A 467 -19.65 -9.48 -18.63
C LYS A 467 -20.73 -8.85 -19.51
N GLU A 468 -20.91 -9.33 -20.73
CA GLU A 468 -21.93 -8.82 -21.67
C GLU A 468 -23.35 -9.01 -21.10
N LYS A 469 -23.64 -10.19 -20.53
CA LYS A 469 -24.91 -10.48 -19.89
C LYS A 469 -25.18 -9.58 -18.69
N PHE A 470 -24.18 -9.43 -17.83
CA PHE A 470 -24.26 -8.55 -16.66
C PHE A 470 -24.53 -7.09 -17.08
N LEU A 471 -23.77 -6.55 -18.03
CA LEU A 471 -23.96 -5.19 -18.54
C LEU A 471 -25.31 -4.99 -19.24
N LYS A 472 -25.83 -6.02 -19.94
CA LYS A 472 -27.17 -5.99 -20.53
C LYS A 472 -28.25 -5.88 -19.46
N ASN A 473 -28.08 -6.59 -18.34
CA ASN A 473 -29.04 -6.64 -17.23
C ASN A 473 -28.81 -5.54 -16.19
N THR A 474 -27.77 -4.72 -16.37
CA THR A 474 -27.45 -3.56 -15.50
C THR A 474 -27.26 -2.31 -16.39
N PRO A 475 -28.32 -1.77 -17.02
CA PRO A 475 -28.21 -0.67 -17.98
C PRO A 475 -27.62 0.62 -17.39
N ALA A 476 -27.87 0.89 -16.11
CA ALA A 476 -27.28 2.03 -15.38
C ALA A 476 -25.73 1.96 -15.38
N LEU A 477 -25.16 0.76 -15.19
CA LEU A 477 -23.70 0.56 -15.22
C LEU A 477 -23.13 0.80 -16.61
N LYS A 478 -23.82 0.34 -17.65
CA LYS A 478 -23.44 0.60 -19.04
C LYS A 478 -23.47 2.10 -19.35
N THR A 479 -24.47 2.81 -18.84
CA THR A 479 -24.58 4.28 -18.97
C THR A 479 -23.45 4.97 -18.24
N LEU A 480 -23.13 4.59 -17.01
CA LEU A 480 -22.00 5.12 -16.24
C LEU A 480 -20.68 4.94 -17.01
N GLN A 481 -20.39 3.74 -17.52
CA GLN A 481 -19.18 3.49 -18.30
C GLN A 481 -19.11 4.37 -19.56
N LYS A 482 -20.24 4.58 -20.25
CA LYS A 482 -20.32 5.48 -21.40
C LYS A 482 -20.01 6.93 -20.99
N GLN A 483 -20.60 7.42 -19.90
CA GLN A 483 -20.35 8.78 -19.40
C GLN A 483 -18.88 9.00 -19.00
N ILE A 484 -18.24 8.02 -18.38
CA ILE A 484 -16.81 8.06 -18.07
C ILE A 484 -15.99 8.16 -19.36
N LYS A 485 -16.32 7.32 -20.37
CA LYS A 485 -15.65 7.35 -21.68
C LYS A 485 -15.83 8.70 -22.37
N ASP A 486 -17.02 9.25 -22.41
CA ASP A 486 -17.33 10.54 -23.04
C ASP A 486 -16.62 11.71 -22.34
N LYS A 487 -16.41 11.62 -21.01
CA LYS A 487 -15.59 12.58 -20.26
C LYS A 487 -14.11 12.51 -20.61
N LEU A 488 -13.56 11.35 -20.92
CA LEU A 488 -12.14 11.14 -21.17
C LEU A 488 -11.75 11.24 -22.64
N SER A 489 -12.66 10.96 -23.58
CA SER A 489 -12.34 10.85 -25.00
C SER A 489 -13.37 11.56 -25.88
N HIS A 490 -12.99 11.78 -27.13
CA HIS A 490 -13.86 12.25 -28.19
C HIS A 490 -13.57 11.47 -29.49
N PHE A 491 -14.53 11.43 -30.37
CA PHE A 491 -14.32 10.89 -31.71
C PHE A 491 -13.73 11.97 -32.61
N ASN A 492 -12.49 11.75 -33.07
CA ASN A 492 -11.85 12.64 -34.05
C ASN A 492 -12.33 12.26 -35.46
N THR A 493 -13.07 13.14 -36.09
CA THR A 493 -13.65 12.92 -37.43
C THR A 493 -12.58 12.87 -38.53
N ALA A 494 -11.45 13.56 -38.35
CA ALA A 494 -10.37 13.57 -39.33
C ALA A 494 -9.58 12.25 -39.32
N THR A 495 -9.25 11.72 -38.14
CA THR A 495 -8.54 10.45 -38.00
C THR A 495 -9.44 9.23 -37.97
N ARG A 496 -10.77 9.42 -37.83
CA ARG A 496 -11.79 8.38 -37.61
C ARG A 496 -11.49 7.49 -36.40
N LYS A 497 -10.82 8.02 -35.39
CA LYS A 497 -10.44 7.29 -34.16
C LYS A 497 -11.00 7.98 -32.92
N VAL A 498 -11.17 7.19 -31.87
CA VAL A 498 -11.45 7.72 -30.53
C VAL A 498 -10.12 8.15 -29.92
N GLU A 499 -9.98 9.43 -29.60
CA GLU A 499 -8.79 10.03 -29.03
C GLU A 499 -9.07 10.54 -27.61
N MET A 500 -8.07 10.49 -26.74
CA MET A 500 -8.20 11.03 -25.39
C MET A 500 -8.15 12.56 -25.43
N LYS A 501 -9.18 13.22 -24.89
CA LYS A 501 -9.21 14.67 -24.72
C LYS A 501 -8.64 15.12 -23.37
N ARG A 502 -8.67 14.24 -22.38
CA ARG A 502 -8.01 14.41 -21.08
C ARG A 502 -7.68 13.04 -20.45
N ASN A 503 -6.66 12.99 -19.61
CA ASN A 503 -6.17 11.76 -18.98
C ASN A 503 -6.49 11.70 -17.47
N TYR A 504 -7.53 12.39 -17.00
CA TYR A 504 -7.94 12.37 -15.59
C TYR A 504 -9.45 12.49 -15.41
N LEU A 505 -9.92 11.95 -14.31
CA LEU A 505 -11.23 12.15 -13.71
C LEU A 505 -11.09 12.99 -12.44
N TYR A 506 -12.20 13.36 -11.83
CA TYR A 506 -12.21 13.99 -10.52
C TYR A 506 -12.71 13.02 -9.45
N GLY A 507 -11.99 12.97 -8.31
CA GLY A 507 -12.41 12.29 -7.09
C GLY A 507 -13.51 13.05 -6.35
N LEU A 508 -13.98 12.48 -5.23
CA LEU A 508 -15.04 13.09 -4.40
C LEU A 508 -14.66 14.47 -3.83
N ASP A 509 -13.39 14.67 -3.53
CA ASP A 509 -12.81 15.93 -3.02
C ASP A 509 -12.27 16.86 -4.13
N GLY A 510 -12.56 16.56 -5.39
CA GLY A 510 -12.12 17.35 -6.54
C GLY A 510 -10.67 17.11 -6.98
N ARG A 511 -9.91 16.19 -6.37
CA ARG A 511 -8.57 15.83 -6.84
C ARG A 511 -8.58 15.22 -8.24
N LYS A 512 -7.46 15.38 -8.96
CA LYS A 512 -7.27 14.75 -10.26
C LYS A 512 -6.85 13.28 -10.12
N LEU A 513 -7.62 12.39 -10.74
CA LEU A 513 -7.36 10.94 -10.78
C LEU A 513 -6.82 10.59 -12.16
N TYR A 514 -5.54 10.34 -12.29
CA TYR A 514 -4.90 10.09 -13.58
C TYR A 514 -5.21 8.69 -14.12
N VAL A 515 -5.88 8.67 -15.29
CA VAL A 515 -6.35 7.46 -15.96
C VAL A 515 -5.27 6.95 -16.91
N ARG A 516 -4.73 5.75 -16.64
CA ARG A 516 -3.74 5.09 -17.50
C ARG A 516 -4.35 4.41 -18.72
N SER A 517 -5.56 3.89 -18.57
CA SER A 517 -6.30 3.24 -19.66
C SER A 517 -7.81 3.40 -19.48
N MET A 518 -8.55 3.35 -20.58
CA MET A 518 -10.01 3.44 -20.57
C MET A 518 -10.66 2.32 -19.75
N HIS A 519 -10.07 1.12 -19.79
CA HIS A 519 -10.58 -0.05 -19.06
C HIS A 519 -10.45 0.11 -17.54
N SER A 520 -9.45 0.83 -17.06
CA SER A 520 -9.22 1.04 -15.62
C SER A 520 -9.95 2.24 -15.05
N ALA A 521 -10.63 3.04 -15.87
CA ALA A 521 -11.19 4.32 -15.44
C ALA A 521 -12.31 4.19 -14.40
N LEU A 522 -13.25 3.24 -14.59
CA LEU A 522 -14.29 2.95 -13.60
C LEU A 522 -13.70 2.45 -12.29
N ASN A 523 -12.77 1.49 -12.37
CA ASN A 523 -12.08 0.96 -11.21
C ASN A 523 -11.35 2.07 -10.43
N LEU A 524 -10.58 2.93 -11.12
CA LEU A 524 -9.89 4.06 -10.50
C LEU A 524 -10.86 4.99 -9.77
N LEU A 525 -12.01 5.28 -10.37
CA LEU A 525 -13.05 6.13 -9.77
C LEU A 525 -13.61 5.52 -8.47
N LEU A 526 -13.96 4.24 -8.50
CA LEU A 526 -14.50 3.52 -7.34
C LEU A 526 -13.46 3.34 -6.24
N GLN A 527 -12.24 2.95 -6.58
CA GLN A 527 -11.15 2.80 -5.62
C GLN A 527 -10.79 4.13 -4.95
N SER A 528 -10.82 5.22 -5.72
CA SER A 528 -10.57 6.54 -5.16
C SER A 528 -11.70 6.97 -4.22
N ALA A 529 -12.95 6.74 -4.57
CA ALA A 529 -14.07 7.07 -3.68
C ALA A 529 -13.96 6.32 -2.35
N GLY A 530 -13.70 5.00 -2.38
CA GLY A 530 -13.46 4.22 -1.17
C GLY A 530 -12.27 4.72 -0.36
N ALA A 531 -11.14 5.03 -1.01
CA ALA A 531 -9.95 5.55 -0.34
C ALA A 531 -10.20 6.89 0.36
N LEU A 532 -10.92 7.80 -0.29
CA LEU A 532 -11.25 9.12 0.28
C LEU A 532 -12.23 9.00 1.43
N ILE A 533 -13.24 8.15 1.30
CA ILE A 533 -14.17 7.86 2.40
C ILE A 533 -13.41 7.33 3.61
N CYS A 534 -12.59 6.29 3.45
CA CYS A 534 -11.83 5.71 4.56
C CYS A 534 -10.84 6.68 5.18
N LYS A 535 -10.17 7.50 4.38
CA LYS A 535 -9.24 8.52 4.88
C LYS A 535 -9.95 9.61 5.68
N GLN A 536 -11.05 10.15 5.15
CA GLN A 536 -11.87 11.12 5.88
C GLN A 536 -12.48 10.49 7.14
N TRP A 537 -12.85 9.21 7.08
CA TRP A 537 -13.41 8.47 8.19
C TRP A 537 -12.45 8.34 9.37
N ILE A 538 -11.17 7.94 9.14
CA ILE A 538 -10.21 7.84 10.25
C ILE A 538 -9.94 9.20 10.91
N VAL A 539 -9.85 10.26 10.11
CA VAL A 539 -9.68 11.64 10.61
C VAL A 539 -10.91 12.06 11.42
N ARG A 540 -12.12 11.81 10.91
CA ARG A 540 -13.36 12.18 11.59
C ARG A 540 -13.59 11.33 12.85
N THR A 541 -13.20 10.06 12.84
CA THR A 541 -13.24 9.20 14.03
C THR A 541 -12.41 9.79 15.16
N GLU A 542 -11.13 10.12 14.91
CA GLU A 542 -10.28 10.76 15.92
C GLU A 542 -10.89 12.06 16.42
N GLN A 543 -11.36 12.94 15.52
CA GLN A 543 -12.01 14.20 15.91
C GLN A 543 -13.20 13.99 16.85
N ARG A 544 -14.10 13.06 16.53
CA ARG A 544 -15.27 12.75 17.36
C ARG A 544 -14.89 12.20 18.72
N LEU A 545 -13.86 11.35 18.80
CA LEU A 545 -13.37 10.84 20.08
C LEU A 545 -12.78 11.95 20.96
N LEU A 546 -12.04 12.89 20.35
CA LEU A 546 -11.53 14.08 21.05
C LEU A 546 -12.68 15.02 21.48
N GLU A 547 -13.68 15.25 20.62
CA GLU A 547 -14.91 16.00 20.93
C GLU A 547 -15.70 15.34 22.07
N HIS A 548 -15.66 14.01 22.18
CA HIS A 548 -16.24 13.25 23.30
C HIS A 548 -15.47 13.41 24.62
N GLY A 549 -14.31 14.07 24.59
CA GLY A 549 -13.43 14.32 25.73
C GLY A 549 -12.41 13.21 26.00
N LEU A 550 -12.25 12.25 25.08
CA LEU A 550 -11.26 11.18 25.18
C LEU A 550 -9.89 11.68 24.70
N LYS A 551 -8.80 11.16 25.28
CA LYS A 551 -7.42 11.51 24.96
C LYS A 551 -6.77 10.42 24.11
N HIS A 552 -6.16 10.79 22.96
CA HIS A 552 -5.39 9.90 22.11
C HIS A 552 -3.97 9.69 22.67
N GLY A 553 -3.51 8.46 22.75
CA GLY A 553 -2.17 8.05 23.16
C GLY A 553 -2.18 6.97 24.24
N TRP A 554 -1.05 6.30 24.44
CA TRP A 554 -0.92 5.24 25.46
C TRP A 554 -1.03 5.75 26.90
N ASP A 555 -0.83 7.03 27.13
CA ASP A 555 -1.11 7.72 28.39
C ASP A 555 -2.55 8.24 28.49
N GLY A 556 -3.32 8.09 27.42
CA GLY A 556 -4.71 8.52 27.27
C GLY A 556 -5.72 7.38 27.35
N ASP A 557 -6.78 7.49 26.58
CA ASP A 557 -7.97 6.63 26.62
C ASP A 557 -8.04 5.68 25.43
N PHE A 558 -7.58 6.10 24.26
CA PHE A 558 -7.58 5.31 23.04
C PHE A 558 -6.31 5.52 22.22
N VAL A 559 -5.97 4.53 21.35
CA VAL A 559 -4.78 4.59 20.48
C VAL A 559 -5.12 4.00 19.12
N LEU A 560 -5.00 4.79 18.06
CA LEU A 560 -5.02 4.24 16.70
C LEU A 560 -3.71 3.46 16.47
N MET A 561 -3.84 2.13 16.29
CA MET A 561 -2.69 1.22 16.09
C MET A 561 -2.49 0.86 14.63
N ALA A 562 -3.57 0.72 13.86
CA ALA A 562 -3.50 0.42 12.44
C ALA A 562 -4.72 0.94 11.69
N TRP A 563 -4.48 1.36 10.45
CA TRP A 563 -5.50 1.63 9.45
C TRP A 563 -5.18 0.84 8.18
N ILE A 564 -6.03 -0.11 7.81
CA ILE A 564 -5.77 -1.06 6.75
C ILE A 564 -6.96 -1.07 5.80
N HIS A 565 -6.81 -0.43 4.65
CA HIS A 565 -7.85 -0.29 3.62
C HIS A 565 -9.11 0.41 4.17
N ASP A 566 -10.13 -0.36 4.53
CA ASP A 566 -11.43 0.02 5.07
C ASP A 566 -11.63 -0.39 6.54
N GLU A 567 -10.53 -0.75 7.22
CA GLU A 567 -10.52 -1.23 8.61
C GLU A 567 -9.67 -0.32 9.50
N GLN A 568 -10.16 -0.04 10.72
CA GLN A 568 -9.43 0.61 11.81
C GLN A 568 -9.22 -0.37 12.95
N GLN A 569 -8.01 -0.38 13.55
CA GLN A 569 -7.69 -1.12 14.78
C GLN A 569 -7.27 -0.13 15.86
N ILE A 570 -8.08 -0.02 16.91
CA ILE A 570 -7.94 0.98 17.97
C ILE A 570 -7.84 0.28 19.32
N ALA A 571 -6.77 0.54 20.07
CA ALA A 571 -6.67 0.14 21.47
C ALA A 571 -7.50 1.09 22.35
N CYS A 572 -8.19 0.54 23.35
CA CYS A 572 -9.05 1.26 24.26
C CYS A 572 -8.72 0.86 25.69
N ARG A 573 -8.61 1.83 26.58
CA ARG A 573 -8.21 1.59 27.99
C ARG A 573 -9.22 0.74 28.75
N THR A 574 -10.52 0.88 28.47
CA THR A 574 -11.60 0.11 29.08
C THR A 574 -12.57 -0.40 28.01
N LYS A 575 -13.43 -1.34 28.39
CA LYS A 575 -14.47 -1.86 27.51
C LYS A 575 -15.50 -0.79 27.13
N GLU A 576 -15.86 0.06 28.07
CA GLU A 576 -16.82 1.16 27.86
C GLU A 576 -16.26 2.15 26.83
N ILE A 577 -14.95 2.46 26.88
CA ILE A 577 -14.28 3.29 25.86
C ILE A 577 -14.32 2.59 24.51
N ALA A 578 -14.09 1.26 24.45
CA ALA A 578 -14.17 0.52 23.20
C ALA A 578 -15.58 0.56 22.57
N GLU A 579 -16.62 0.50 23.39
CA GLU A 579 -18.01 0.64 22.95
C GLU A 579 -18.28 2.06 22.40
N ILE A 580 -17.76 3.11 23.06
CA ILE A 580 -17.83 4.50 22.58
C ILE A 580 -17.09 4.62 21.23
N VAL A 581 -15.88 4.07 21.12
CA VAL A 581 -15.08 4.10 19.90
C VAL A 581 -15.84 3.48 18.72
N VAL A 582 -16.49 2.33 18.91
CA VAL A 582 -17.29 1.68 17.86
C VAL A 582 -18.46 2.58 17.43
N LEU A 583 -19.18 3.19 18.37
CA LEU A 583 -20.33 4.07 18.08
C LEU A 583 -19.88 5.35 17.37
N GLU A 584 -18.81 5.99 17.86
CA GLU A 584 -18.30 7.23 17.27
C GLU A 584 -17.69 6.99 15.88
N ALA A 585 -17.03 5.86 15.65
CA ALA A 585 -16.55 5.49 14.33
C ALA A 585 -17.70 5.22 13.34
N GLN A 586 -18.80 4.62 13.79
CA GLN A 586 -20.00 4.44 12.98
C GLN A 586 -20.64 5.79 12.63
N GLN A 587 -20.76 6.70 13.58
CA GLN A 587 -21.28 8.03 13.29
C GLN A 587 -20.32 8.82 12.38
N ALA A 588 -19.02 8.69 12.59
CA ALA A 588 -18.01 9.34 11.74
C ALA A 588 -18.14 8.96 10.26
N VAL A 589 -18.38 7.68 9.91
CA VAL A 589 -18.55 7.31 8.50
C VAL A 589 -19.85 7.87 7.91
N ARG A 590 -20.90 8.04 8.72
CA ARG A 590 -22.15 8.70 8.31
C ARG A 590 -21.92 10.20 8.05
N ASP A 591 -21.20 10.89 8.95
CA ASP A 591 -20.78 12.29 8.76
C ASP A 591 -19.99 12.46 7.45
N VAL A 592 -19.10 11.51 7.13
CA VAL A 592 -18.34 11.49 5.87
C VAL A 592 -19.25 11.33 4.65
N GLY A 593 -20.28 10.49 4.76
CA GLY A 593 -21.31 10.36 3.73
C GLY A 593 -22.02 11.68 3.46
N GLU A 594 -22.40 12.41 4.50
CA GLU A 594 -23.00 13.74 4.40
C GLU A 594 -22.03 14.77 3.79
N HIS A 595 -20.77 14.80 4.26
CA HIS A 595 -19.73 15.69 3.76
C HIS A 595 -19.54 15.59 2.24
N TYR A 596 -19.52 14.38 1.68
CA TYR A 596 -19.38 14.16 0.25
C TYR A 596 -20.71 14.15 -0.53
N GLY A 597 -21.84 14.42 0.12
CA GLY A 597 -23.16 14.31 -0.51
C GLY A 597 -23.38 12.91 -1.07
N PHE A 598 -22.95 11.89 -0.34
CA PHE A 598 -22.99 10.50 -0.76
C PHE A 598 -24.44 10.03 -0.85
N ARG A 599 -24.82 9.41 -1.98
CA ARG A 599 -26.22 9.15 -2.33
C ARG A 599 -26.79 7.89 -1.72
N MET A 600 -26.15 7.36 -0.70
CA MET A 600 -26.65 6.28 0.14
C MET A 600 -25.95 6.29 1.48
N GLN A 601 -26.55 5.65 2.47
CA GLN A 601 -25.98 5.57 3.81
C GLN A 601 -24.68 4.74 3.81
N LEU A 602 -23.62 5.30 4.39
CA LEU A 602 -22.42 4.57 4.79
C LEU A 602 -22.61 4.01 6.19
N ASP A 603 -21.98 2.86 6.46
CA ASP A 603 -22.07 2.20 7.76
C ASP A 603 -20.84 1.37 8.05
N THR A 604 -20.68 0.96 9.31
CA THR A 604 -19.56 0.14 9.78
C THR A 604 -20.05 -1.03 10.63
N GLU A 605 -19.21 -2.06 10.69
CA GLU A 605 -19.33 -3.16 11.64
C GLU A 605 -18.13 -3.09 12.58
N GLY A 606 -18.39 -3.13 13.90
CA GLY A 606 -17.35 -3.07 14.92
C GLY A 606 -17.41 -4.28 15.85
N LYS A 607 -16.24 -4.81 16.21
CA LYS A 607 -16.07 -5.89 17.19
C LYS A 607 -15.03 -5.49 18.24
N ILE A 608 -15.20 -5.98 19.45
CA ILE A 608 -14.29 -5.73 20.57
C ILE A 608 -13.64 -7.04 20.97
N GLY A 609 -12.32 -7.05 21.11
CA GLY A 609 -11.50 -8.19 21.46
C GLY A 609 -10.22 -7.78 22.19
N GLU A 610 -9.26 -8.69 22.28
CA GLU A 610 -7.94 -8.44 22.89
C GLU A 610 -6.80 -8.44 21.86
N ASN A 611 -7.10 -8.85 20.62
CA ASN A 611 -6.15 -8.91 19.51
C ASN A 611 -6.88 -8.80 18.18
N TRP A 612 -6.12 -8.66 17.10
CA TRP A 612 -6.68 -8.46 15.77
C TRP A 612 -7.53 -9.63 15.27
N TYR A 613 -7.23 -10.87 15.68
CA TYR A 613 -8.09 -12.00 15.33
C TYR A 613 -9.45 -11.92 16.03
N GLY A 614 -9.48 -11.53 17.31
CA GLY A 614 -10.71 -11.40 18.10
C GLY A 614 -11.65 -10.28 17.64
N THR A 615 -11.15 -9.37 16.80
CA THR A 615 -11.92 -8.24 16.24
C THR A 615 -12.36 -8.46 14.79
N HIS A 616 -12.27 -9.71 14.28
CA HIS A 616 -12.57 -10.04 12.86
C HIS A 616 -13.66 -11.07 12.65
#